data_213057583d13acfc48e2eb45a95b6459
#
_entry.id   213057583d13acfc48e2eb45a95b6459
#
_cell.length_a   1.000
_cell.length_b   1.000
_cell.length_c   1.000
_cell.angle_alpha   90.00
_cell.angle_beta   90.00
_cell.angle_gamma   90.00
#
_symmetry.space_group_name_H-M   'P 1'
#
loop_
_entity.id
_entity.type
_entity.pdbx_description
1 polymer ?
#
loop_
_entity_poly.entity_id
_entity_poly.type
_entity_poly.pdbx_seq_one_letter_code
_entity_poly.pdbx_strand_id
1 'polypeptide(L)'
;MEKYIQELLYSIPQEVTYTTIPKELRLEDVPQERIDGLRKLLTHEDAFIQLSAAKLLSAWALEEGDKALIQLYAEGRTKGYFEHFFSGYNPEDEHIFWAPGRMYQDTHFNLTMLNGLPIEQLKVCVNPDDGGVLIVYVKAEGQPIFHFFLDVGISFCECWNEYEVDEDDDDYRFDDLTEAWQLKGKHISAIFAEEVAGNSEITFLLEEGEKLRLYYCPTEDKSNFIKNNEPMSQFANLSMMQFGEIE
;
A
#
# COMPACT_ATOMS: atom_id res chain seq x y z
N MET A 1 -1.75 -13.05 32.04
CA MET A 1 -2.71 -12.09 31.48
C MET A 1 -4.03 -12.24 32.21
N GLU A 2 -4.62 -11.15 32.66
CA GLU A 2 -5.90 -11.19 33.38
C GLU A 2 -7.03 -11.70 32.46
N LYS A 3 -7.98 -12.47 33.04
CA LYS A 3 -9.08 -13.08 32.26
C LYS A 3 -9.85 -12.03 31.43
N TYR A 4 -10.08 -10.87 32.00
CA TYR A 4 -10.77 -9.77 31.33
C TYR A 4 -10.02 -9.28 30.08
N ILE A 5 -8.69 -9.12 30.16
CA ILE A 5 -7.86 -8.74 29.00
C ILE A 5 -7.90 -9.81 27.93
N GLN A 6 -7.84 -11.09 28.31
CA GLN A 6 -7.99 -12.18 27.35
C GLN A 6 -9.33 -12.15 26.62
N GLU A 7 -10.43 -11.88 27.34
CA GLU A 7 -11.74 -11.76 26.74
C GLU A 7 -11.80 -10.58 25.74
N LEU A 8 -11.20 -9.44 26.08
CA LEU A 8 -11.16 -8.28 25.17
C LEU A 8 -10.36 -8.60 23.90
N LEU A 9 -9.21 -9.27 24.02
CA LEU A 9 -8.30 -9.50 22.90
C LEU A 9 -8.73 -10.68 22.00
N TYR A 10 -9.28 -11.76 22.58
CA TYR A 10 -9.40 -13.03 21.86
C TYR A 10 -10.82 -13.59 21.76
N SER A 11 -11.84 -12.96 22.37
CA SER A 11 -13.20 -13.51 22.30
C SER A 11 -13.83 -13.30 20.93
N ILE A 12 -14.68 -14.26 20.56
CA ILE A 12 -15.60 -14.15 19.42
C ILE A 12 -17.01 -14.19 19.99
N PRO A 13 -17.91 -13.26 19.62
CA PRO A 13 -19.32 -13.33 20.00
C PRO A 13 -19.95 -14.66 19.56
N GLN A 14 -20.82 -15.24 20.38
CA GLN A 14 -21.39 -16.58 20.11
C GLN A 14 -22.25 -16.62 18.83
N GLU A 15 -22.79 -15.49 18.46
CA GLU A 15 -23.66 -15.34 17.29
C GLU A 15 -22.86 -15.28 15.98
N VAL A 16 -21.54 -15.03 16.06
CA VAL A 16 -20.64 -14.94 14.90
C VAL A 16 -20.19 -16.33 14.48
N THR A 17 -20.48 -16.70 13.24
CA THR A 17 -20.14 -18.00 12.67
C THR A 17 -19.21 -17.93 11.46
N TYR A 18 -18.96 -16.74 10.93
CA TYR A 18 -18.18 -16.53 9.70
C TYR A 18 -16.67 -16.48 9.94
N THR A 19 -16.22 -16.24 11.18
CA THR A 19 -14.79 -16.22 11.55
C THR A 19 -14.56 -16.74 12.95
N THR A 20 -13.34 -17.24 13.20
CA THR A 20 -12.80 -17.57 14.53
C THR A 20 -11.66 -16.63 14.92
N ILE A 21 -11.37 -15.64 14.08
CA ILE A 21 -10.24 -14.72 14.24
C ILE A 21 -10.77 -13.33 14.62
N PRO A 22 -10.43 -12.79 15.80
CA PRO A 22 -10.99 -11.55 16.30
C PRO A 22 -10.82 -10.34 15.35
N LYS A 23 -9.70 -10.24 14.66
CA LYS A 23 -9.43 -9.14 13.73
C LYS A 23 -10.35 -9.12 12.49
N GLU A 24 -10.95 -10.26 12.17
CA GLU A 24 -11.86 -10.41 11.02
C GLU A 24 -13.32 -10.16 11.38
N LEU A 25 -13.61 -9.81 12.64
CA LEU A 25 -14.95 -9.40 13.03
C LEU A 25 -15.34 -8.12 12.30
N ARG A 26 -16.57 -8.09 11.77
CA ARG A 26 -17.16 -6.86 11.28
C ARG A 26 -17.41 -5.92 12.46
N LEU A 27 -17.19 -4.63 12.29
CA LEU A 27 -17.35 -3.65 13.37
C LEU A 27 -18.77 -3.68 13.98
N GLU A 28 -19.78 -3.96 13.18
CA GLU A 28 -21.18 -4.08 13.63
C GLU A 28 -21.43 -5.24 14.59
N ASP A 29 -20.58 -6.28 14.56
CA ASP A 29 -20.65 -7.46 15.41
C ASP A 29 -19.76 -7.32 16.67
N VAL A 30 -19.04 -6.20 16.81
CA VAL A 30 -18.18 -5.95 17.97
C VAL A 30 -18.94 -5.15 19.02
N PRO A 31 -19.17 -5.69 20.25
CA PRO A 31 -19.83 -4.95 21.31
C PRO A 31 -19.09 -3.64 21.66
N GLN A 32 -19.83 -2.55 21.84
CA GLN A 32 -19.24 -1.26 22.18
C GLN A 32 -18.38 -1.30 23.46
N GLU A 33 -18.78 -2.09 24.45
CA GLU A 33 -18.03 -2.28 25.69
C GLU A 33 -16.65 -2.89 25.43
N ARG A 34 -16.53 -3.76 24.40
CA ARG A 34 -15.25 -4.32 23.99
C ARG A 34 -14.36 -3.26 23.37
N ILE A 35 -14.90 -2.44 22.49
CA ILE A 35 -14.17 -1.31 21.87
C ILE A 35 -13.66 -0.37 22.98
N ASP A 36 -14.52 0.00 23.93
CA ASP A 36 -14.15 0.88 25.04
C ASP A 36 -13.13 0.25 25.99
N GLY A 37 -13.18 -1.08 26.14
CA GLY A 37 -12.19 -1.85 26.88
C GLY A 37 -10.83 -1.82 26.19
N LEU A 38 -10.80 -2.06 24.87
CA LEU A 38 -9.56 -2.01 24.08
C LEU A 38 -8.95 -0.60 24.03
N ARG A 39 -9.75 0.44 23.94
CA ARG A 39 -9.28 1.84 24.06
C ARG A 39 -8.50 2.09 25.35
N LYS A 40 -8.95 1.53 26.47
CA LYS A 40 -8.22 1.64 27.75
C LYS A 40 -6.89 0.89 27.73
N LEU A 41 -6.80 -0.21 26.96
CA LEU A 41 -5.58 -0.96 26.82
C LEU A 41 -4.51 -0.26 25.95
N LEU A 42 -4.86 0.77 25.18
CA LEU A 42 -3.89 1.56 24.40
C LEU A 42 -2.87 2.29 25.27
N THR A 43 -3.14 2.44 26.56
CA THR A 43 -2.20 3.03 27.55
C THR A 43 -1.68 2.01 28.56
N HIS A 44 -1.82 0.72 28.28
CA HIS A 44 -1.37 -0.34 29.17
C HIS A 44 0.17 -0.34 29.28
N GLU A 45 0.71 -0.69 30.47
CA GLU A 45 2.15 -0.73 30.71
C GLU A 45 2.87 -1.82 29.91
N ASP A 46 2.19 -2.96 29.69
CA ASP A 46 2.69 -4.07 28.86
C ASP A 46 2.52 -3.73 27.38
N ALA A 47 3.66 -3.61 26.68
CA ALA A 47 3.68 -3.24 25.27
C ALA A 47 3.00 -4.27 24.37
N PHE A 48 3.01 -5.55 24.70
CA PHE A 48 2.31 -6.59 23.93
C PHE A 48 0.79 -6.41 24.01
N ILE A 49 0.26 -6.12 25.20
CA ILE A 49 -1.17 -5.89 25.41
C ILE A 49 -1.60 -4.62 24.67
N GLN A 50 -0.81 -3.55 24.78
CA GLN A 50 -1.05 -2.28 24.10
C GLN A 50 -1.07 -2.46 22.59
N LEU A 51 -0.07 -3.17 22.03
CA LEU A 51 0.04 -3.45 20.60
C LEU A 51 -1.13 -4.32 20.11
N SER A 52 -1.49 -5.38 20.88
CA SER A 52 -2.60 -6.26 20.52
C SER A 52 -3.94 -5.53 20.48
N ALA A 53 -4.17 -4.61 21.42
CA ALA A 53 -5.36 -3.77 21.42
C ALA A 53 -5.38 -2.79 20.22
N ALA A 54 -4.23 -2.17 19.93
CA ALA A 54 -4.10 -1.25 18.80
C ALA A 54 -4.37 -1.96 17.48
N LYS A 55 -3.86 -3.19 17.28
CA LYS A 55 -4.11 -4.01 16.10
C LYS A 55 -5.58 -4.33 15.88
N LEU A 56 -6.30 -4.71 16.93
CA LEU A 56 -7.73 -5.00 16.80
C LEU A 56 -8.53 -3.77 16.44
N LEU A 57 -8.26 -2.64 17.09
CA LEU A 57 -8.94 -1.38 16.76
C LEU A 57 -8.62 -0.93 15.34
N SER A 58 -7.39 -1.07 14.90
CA SER A 58 -6.97 -0.77 13.52
C SER A 58 -7.65 -1.70 12.51
N ALA A 59 -7.68 -3.02 12.78
CA ALA A 59 -8.34 -4.00 11.91
C ALA A 59 -9.85 -3.73 11.74
N TRP A 60 -10.46 -3.09 12.73
CA TRP A 60 -11.87 -2.64 12.67
C TRP A 60 -12.01 -1.19 12.15
N ALA A 61 -10.98 -0.65 11.50
CA ALA A 61 -10.94 0.69 10.93
C ALA A 61 -11.23 1.82 11.93
N LEU A 62 -10.82 1.65 13.18
CA LEU A 62 -10.93 2.66 14.21
C LEU A 62 -9.63 3.48 14.31
N GLU A 63 -9.71 4.77 14.02
CA GLU A 63 -8.59 5.72 13.89
C GLU A 63 -7.62 5.71 15.07
N GLU A 64 -8.13 5.51 16.29
CA GLU A 64 -7.32 5.43 17.50
C GLU A 64 -6.38 4.22 17.53
N GLY A 65 -6.77 3.11 16.88
CA GLY A 65 -5.92 1.94 16.70
C GLY A 65 -4.71 2.27 15.83
N ASP A 66 -4.95 2.91 14.71
CA ASP A 66 -3.92 3.35 13.78
C ASP A 66 -2.93 4.32 14.40
N LYS A 67 -3.44 5.34 15.10
CA LYS A 67 -2.61 6.32 15.80
C LYS A 67 -1.71 5.66 16.84
N ALA A 68 -2.25 4.69 17.58
CA ALA A 68 -1.48 3.93 18.56
C ALA A 68 -0.40 3.05 17.92
N LEU A 69 -0.69 2.38 16.80
CA LEU A 69 0.31 1.59 16.05
C LEU A 69 1.47 2.46 15.54
N ILE A 70 1.15 3.59 14.92
CA ILE A 70 2.17 4.54 14.43
C ILE A 70 3.06 5.02 15.58
N GLN A 71 2.46 5.35 16.72
CA GLN A 71 3.22 5.78 17.89
C GLN A 71 4.13 4.67 18.42
N LEU A 72 3.60 3.45 18.61
CA LEU A 72 4.37 2.30 19.10
C LEU A 72 5.54 1.95 18.17
N TYR A 73 5.31 2.02 16.87
CA TYR A 73 6.35 1.82 15.86
C TYR A 73 7.44 2.90 15.94
N ALA A 74 7.04 4.17 15.98
CA ALA A 74 7.97 5.29 16.10
C ALA A 74 8.83 5.23 17.40
N GLU A 75 8.25 4.67 18.48
CA GLU A 75 8.93 4.43 19.74
C GLU A 75 9.81 3.16 19.74
N GLY A 76 9.78 2.37 18.66
CA GLY A 76 10.48 1.08 18.55
C GLY A 76 9.96 0.01 19.50
N ARG A 77 8.74 0.15 20.02
CA ARG A 77 8.10 -0.76 21.00
C ARG A 77 7.48 -1.97 20.36
N THR A 78 7.41 -2.03 19.04
CA THR A 78 6.90 -3.17 18.28
C THR A 78 7.95 -4.25 18.08
N LYS A 79 9.23 -3.91 18.17
CA LYS A 79 10.36 -4.83 17.95
C LYS A 79 10.34 -6.02 18.92
N GLY A 80 10.59 -7.20 18.40
CA GLY A 80 10.71 -8.43 19.17
C GLY A 80 9.38 -9.16 19.42
N TYR A 81 8.22 -8.57 19.12
CA TYR A 81 6.93 -9.25 19.30
C TYR A 81 6.51 -10.10 18.11
N PHE A 82 7.11 -9.89 16.94
CA PHE A 82 6.74 -10.54 15.69
C PHE A 82 7.84 -11.40 15.09
N GLU A 83 9.10 -11.14 15.41
CA GLU A 83 10.26 -11.89 14.88
C GLU A 83 10.17 -13.41 15.08
N HIS A 84 9.41 -13.86 16.08
CA HIS A 84 9.27 -15.28 16.40
C HIS A 84 8.10 -15.99 15.70
N PHE A 85 7.14 -15.25 15.14
CA PHE A 85 5.92 -15.83 14.60
C PHE A 85 5.93 -16.01 13.07
N PHE A 86 6.78 -15.27 12.37
CA PHE A 86 6.80 -15.28 10.91
C PHE A 86 8.25 -15.18 10.41
N SER A 87 8.86 -16.31 10.07
CA SER A 87 10.18 -16.31 9.45
C SER A 87 10.07 -15.78 8.02
N GLY A 88 10.62 -14.60 7.78
CA GLY A 88 10.69 -13.95 6.46
C GLY A 88 9.63 -12.89 6.20
N TYR A 89 8.72 -12.63 7.10
CA TYR A 89 7.70 -11.61 7.03
C TYR A 89 7.90 -10.60 8.17
N ASN A 90 7.79 -9.30 7.90
CA ASN A 90 7.87 -8.30 8.94
C ASN A 90 6.46 -7.76 9.28
N PRO A 91 5.75 -8.37 10.21
CA PRO A 91 4.37 -8.00 10.52
C PRO A 91 4.25 -6.63 11.21
N GLU A 92 5.38 -6.01 11.59
CA GLU A 92 5.37 -4.65 12.13
C GLU A 92 4.90 -3.64 11.07
N ASP A 93 5.23 -3.87 9.81
CA ASP A 93 4.86 -2.98 8.72
C ASP A 93 3.42 -3.21 8.25
N GLU A 94 2.95 -4.45 8.28
CA GLU A 94 1.62 -4.85 7.82
C GLU A 94 0.48 -4.07 8.49
N HIS A 95 0.57 -3.85 9.80
CA HIS A 95 -0.53 -3.27 10.57
C HIS A 95 -0.57 -1.74 10.56
N ILE A 96 0.53 -1.11 10.16
CA ILE A 96 0.64 0.35 10.15
C ILE A 96 0.07 0.91 8.83
N PHE A 97 0.12 0.14 7.77
CA PHE A 97 -0.12 0.61 6.42
C PHE A 97 -1.43 0.12 5.78
N TRP A 98 -2.24 -0.69 6.47
CA TRP A 98 -3.49 -1.24 5.91
C TRP A 98 -4.64 -0.23 5.80
N ALA A 99 -4.52 0.94 6.40
CA ALA A 99 -5.53 1.97 6.24
C ALA A 99 -5.36 2.71 4.91
N PRO A 100 -6.46 3.15 4.25
CA PRO A 100 -6.36 4.03 3.11
C PRO A 100 -5.50 5.28 3.40
N GLY A 101 -4.78 5.74 2.40
CA GLY A 101 -3.86 6.87 2.53
C GLY A 101 -2.51 6.54 3.16
N ARG A 102 -2.22 5.27 3.36
CA ARG A 102 -0.92 4.79 3.85
C ARG A 102 -0.29 3.83 2.88
N MET A 103 1.04 3.85 2.83
CA MET A 103 1.83 2.95 1.99
C MET A 103 2.25 1.72 2.80
N TYR A 104 1.82 0.53 2.38
CA TYR A 104 2.36 -0.73 2.88
C TYR A 104 3.68 -1.06 2.18
N GLN A 105 4.64 -1.60 2.92
CA GLN A 105 5.94 -2.03 2.41
C GLN A 105 6.27 -3.41 2.97
N ASP A 106 6.59 -4.34 2.08
CA ASP A 106 6.95 -5.71 2.48
C ASP A 106 8.39 -5.79 3.01
N THR A 107 9.26 -4.92 2.55
CA THR A 107 10.67 -4.86 2.96
C THR A 107 11.02 -3.51 3.58
N HIS A 108 12.00 -3.53 4.50
CA HIS A 108 12.50 -2.30 5.11
C HIS A 108 13.31 -1.47 4.12
N PHE A 109 12.66 -0.57 3.45
CA PHE A 109 13.33 0.50 2.71
C PHE A 109 12.65 1.84 3.00
N ASN A 110 13.38 2.91 2.76
CA ASN A 110 12.85 4.25 2.95
C ASN A 110 12.60 4.89 1.60
N LEU A 111 11.34 5.14 1.24
CA LEU A 111 10.96 5.78 -0.03
C LEU A 111 11.63 7.14 -0.24
N THR A 112 12.04 7.83 0.85
CA THR A 112 12.77 9.09 0.72
C THR A 112 14.15 8.92 0.05
N MET A 113 14.65 7.69 -0.06
CA MET A 113 15.87 7.40 -0.83
C MET A 113 15.71 7.71 -2.31
N LEU A 114 14.50 7.76 -2.83
CA LEU A 114 14.21 8.13 -4.22
C LEU A 114 14.16 9.66 -4.41
N ASN A 115 14.04 10.44 -3.34
CA ASN A 115 13.91 11.88 -3.43
C ASN A 115 15.20 12.52 -3.98
N GLY A 116 15.04 13.41 -4.93
CA GLY A 116 16.12 14.08 -5.62
C GLY A 116 16.83 13.23 -6.69
N LEU A 117 16.41 11.97 -6.89
CA LEU A 117 16.99 11.11 -7.92
C LEU A 117 16.24 11.25 -9.25
N PRO A 118 16.97 11.22 -10.38
CA PRO A 118 16.37 11.24 -11.69
C PRO A 118 15.73 9.88 -12.03
N ILE A 119 14.59 9.93 -12.69
CA ILE A 119 13.94 8.74 -13.25
C ILE A 119 14.75 8.22 -14.42
N GLU A 120 15.18 6.97 -14.36
CA GLU A 120 15.76 6.24 -15.48
C GLU A 120 14.66 5.59 -16.33
N GLN A 121 13.68 4.99 -15.67
CA GLN A 121 12.59 4.30 -16.32
C GLN A 121 11.32 4.34 -15.48
N LEU A 122 10.18 4.46 -16.15
CA LEU A 122 8.85 4.28 -15.59
C LEU A 122 8.04 3.43 -16.55
N LYS A 123 7.63 2.23 -16.08
CA LYS A 123 6.78 1.31 -16.81
C LYS A 123 5.50 1.04 -16.03
N VAL A 124 4.47 0.58 -16.72
CA VAL A 124 3.24 0.10 -16.10
C VAL A 124 2.90 -1.29 -16.63
N CYS A 125 2.48 -2.15 -15.71
CA CYS A 125 1.81 -3.42 -16.03
C CYS A 125 0.32 -3.15 -16.10
N VAL A 126 -0.32 -3.57 -17.17
CA VAL A 126 -1.72 -3.27 -17.48
C VAL A 126 -2.47 -4.56 -17.75
N ASN A 127 -3.64 -4.68 -17.17
CA ASN A 127 -4.57 -5.76 -17.52
C ASN A 127 -5.04 -5.55 -18.98
N PRO A 128 -4.78 -6.49 -19.90
CA PRO A 128 -5.13 -6.33 -21.31
C PRO A 128 -6.64 -6.27 -21.57
N ASP A 129 -7.46 -6.85 -20.68
CA ASP A 129 -8.91 -6.98 -20.87
C ASP A 129 -9.65 -5.66 -20.64
N ASP A 130 -9.26 -4.90 -19.61
CA ASP A 130 -9.95 -3.67 -19.21
C ASP A 130 -9.07 -2.42 -19.22
N GLY A 131 -7.76 -2.59 -19.43
CA GLY A 131 -6.78 -1.50 -19.44
C GLY A 131 -6.47 -0.94 -18.05
N GLY A 132 -6.88 -1.63 -16.99
CA GLY A 132 -6.55 -1.26 -15.61
C GLY A 132 -5.06 -1.40 -15.32
N VAL A 133 -4.51 -0.45 -14.60
CA VAL A 133 -3.09 -0.50 -14.18
C VAL A 133 -2.96 -1.38 -12.96
N LEU A 134 -2.19 -2.45 -13.08
CA LEU A 134 -1.92 -3.39 -12.01
C LEU A 134 -0.74 -2.93 -11.17
N ILE A 135 0.38 -2.57 -11.82
CA ILE A 135 1.62 -2.19 -11.15
C ILE A 135 2.27 -1.02 -11.89
N VAL A 136 2.82 -0.08 -11.14
CA VAL A 136 3.70 0.98 -11.64
C VAL A 136 5.13 0.68 -11.22
N TYR A 137 6.02 0.51 -12.17
CA TYR A 137 7.45 0.27 -11.95
C TYR A 137 8.22 1.57 -12.10
N VAL A 138 8.99 1.92 -11.06
CA VAL A 138 9.85 3.10 -11.07
C VAL A 138 11.29 2.69 -10.84
N LYS A 139 12.15 3.01 -11.79
CA LYS A 139 13.60 2.90 -11.64
C LYS A 139 14.19 4.30 -11.60
N ALA A 140 14.86 4.63 -10.52
CA ALA A 140 15.64 5.84 -10.35
C ALA A 140 17.15 5.51 -10.45
N GLU A 141 17.96 6.51 -10.74
CA GLU A 141 19.39 6.34 -10.95
C GLU A 141 20.08 5.64 -9.76
N GLY A 142 20.76 4.54 -10.04
CA GLY A 142 21.51 3.77 -9.05
C GLY A 142 20.65 3.01 -8.03
N GLN A 143 19.34 2.94 -8.22
CA GLN A 143 18.41 2.24 -7.36
C GLN A 143 17.87 0.96 -8.03
N PRO A 144 17.39 -0.03 -7.24
CA PRO A 144 16.60 -1.13 -7.76
C PRO A 144 15.27 -0.64 -8.34
N ILE A 145 14.45 -1.55 -8.87
CA ILE A 145 13.11 -1.23 -9.35
C ILE A 145 12.14 -1.24 -8.18
N PHE A 146 11.37 -0.17 -8.05
CA PHE A 146 10.29 -0.05 -7.08
C PHE A 146 8.95 -0.30 -7.77
N HIS A 147 8.11 -1.10 -7.13
CA HIS A 147 6.78 -1.47 -7.57
C HIS A 147 5.75 -0.78 -6.71
N PHE A 148 4.80 -0.13 -7.33
CA PHE A 148 3.70 0.54 -6.66
C PHE A 148 2.39 -0.01 -7.21
N PHE A 149 1.50 -0.45 -6.33
CA PHE A 149 0.19 -0.95 -6.73
C PHE A 149 -0.87 -0.66 -5.67
N LEU A 150 -2.12 -0.79 -6.08
CA LEU A 150 -3.28 -0.69 -5.21
C LEU A 150 -4.00 -2.03 -5.18
N ASP A 151 -4.25 -2.53 -3.98
CA ASP A 151 -5.09 -3.70 -3.77
C ASP A 151 -6.24 -3.32 -2.84
N VAL A 152 -7.48 -3.48 -3.32
CA VAL A 152 -8.71 -3.13 -2.61
C VAL A 152 -8.66 -1.72 -1.97
N GLY A 153 -8.08 -0.75 -2.67
CA GLY A 153 -7.98 0.63 -2.21
C GLY A 153 -6.88 0.89 -1.17
N ILE A 154 -5.99 -0.07 -0.96
CA ILE A 154 -4.80 0.06 -0.10
C ILE A 154 -3.57 0.15 -0.98
N SER A 155 -2.63 1.02 -0.62
CA SER A 155 -1.42 1.25 -1.40
C SER A 155 -0.24 0.44 -0.89
N PHE A 156 0.45 -0.18 -1.84
CA PHE A 156 1.61 -1.01 -1.61
C PHE A 156 2.83 -0.50 -2.37
N CYS A 157 4.01 -0.72 -1.79
CA CYS A 157 5.28 -0.50 -2.45
C CYS A 157 6.25 -1.63 -2.11
N GLU A 158 6.84 -2.21 -3.12
CA GLU A 158 7.84 -3.27 -3.02
C GLU A 158 9.13 -2.85 -3.74
N CYS A 159 10.23 -3.53 -3.44
CA CYS A 159 11.52 -3.29 -4.05
C CYS A 159 12.09 -4.62 -4.56
N TRP A 160 12.22 -4.75 -5.89
CA TRP A 160 12.65 -5.99 -6.52
C TRP A 160 14.01 -5.82 -7.23
N ASN A 161 14.65 -6.94 -7.50
CA ASN A 161 15.79 -6.96 -8.39
C ASN A 161 15.32 -6.84 -9.85
N GLU A 162 16.16 -6.27 -10.72
CA GLU A 162 15.82 -6.06 -12.14
C GLU A 162 15.42 -7.34 -12.89
N TYR A 163 15.85 -8.51 -12.39
CA TYR A 163 15.64 -9.81 -13.01
C TYR A 163 14.31 -10.49 -12.65
N GLU A 164 13.52 -9.89 -11.77
CA GLU A 164 12.26 -10.48 -11.30
C GLU A 164 11.03 -9.91 -12.03
N VAL A 165 11.24 -8.96 -12.93
CA VAL A 165 10.18 -8.40 -13.78
C VAL A 165 10.05 -9.27 -15.02
N ASP A 166 9.09 -10.17 -15.04
CA ASP A 166 8.78 -10.98 -16.22
C ASP A 166 7.97 -10.13 -17.21
N GLU A 167 8.66 -9.55 -18.19
CA GLU A 167 8.04 -8.77 -19.26
C GLU A 167 7.53 -9.66 -20.42
N ASP A 168 7.87 -10.96 -20.40
CA ASP A 168 7.51 -11.93 -21.44
C ASP A 168 6.20 -12.69 -21.10
N ASP A 169 5.49 -12.29 -20.03
CA ASP A 169 4.21 -12.89 -19.65
C ASP A 169 3.10 -12.41 -20.59
N ASP A 170 2.61 -13.30 -21.43
CA ASP A 170 1.54 -13.03 -22.42
C ASP A 170 0.21 -12.63 -21.78
N ASP A 171 0.04 -12.87 -20.48
CA ASP A 171 -1.20 -12.53 -19.73
C ASP A 171 -1.25 -11.04 -19.32
N TYR A 172 -0.14 -10.31 -19.51
CA TYR A 172 -0.03 -8.90 -19.12
C TYR A 172 0.55 -8.04 -20.25
N ARG A 173 0.20 -6.77 -20.23
CA ARG A 173 0.80 -5.78 -21.13
C ARG A 173 1.69 -4.82 -20.35
N PHE A 174 2.90 -4.58 -20.84
CA PHE A 174 3.83 -3.63 -20.27
C PHE A 174 3.98 -2.40 -21.17
N ASP A 175 3.66 -1.24 -20.65
CA ASP A 175 3.81 0.03 -21.37
C ASP A 175 4.95 0.86 -20.73
N ASP A 176 5.98 1.23 -21.52
CA ASP A 176 7.03 2.14 -21.07
C ASP A 176 6.59 3.60 -21.28
N LEU A 177 6.34 4.29 -20.19
CA LEU A 177 5.90 5.68 -20.18
C LEU A 177 7.04 6.69 -20.11
N THR A 178 8.28 6.23 -19.99
CA THR A 178 9.46 7.08 -19.77
C THR A 178 9.61 8.14 -20.86
N GLU A 179 9.59 7.71 -22.11
CA GLU A 179 9.74 8.61 -23.26
C GLU A 179 8.39 9.31 -23.61
N ALA A 180 7.28 8.56 -23.59
CA ALA A 180 5.96 9.08 -23.92
C ALA A 180 5.55 10.27 -23.03
N TRP A 181 5.92 10.21 -21.77
CA TRP A 181 5.64 11.27 -20.79
C TRP A 181 6.85 12.19 -20.54
N GLN A 182 7.94 12.00 -21.26
CA GLN A 182 9.17 12.81 -21.13
C GLN A 182 9.69 12.83 -19.68
N LEU A 183 9.75 11.64 -19.05
CA LEU A 183 10.09 11.50 -17.63
C LEU A 183 11.58 11.27 -17.40
N LYS A 184 12.31 10.81 -18.43
CA LYS A 184 13.73 10.49 -18.30
C LYS A 184 14.54 11.69 -17.81
N GLY A 185 15.24 11.49 -16.71
CA GLY A 185 16.05 12.54 -16.09
C GLY A 185 15.26 13.53 -15.22
N LYS A 186 13.93 13.45 -15.14
CA LYS A 186 13.16 14.23 -14.18
C LYS A 186 13.39 13.70 -12.79
N HIS A 187 13.53 14.60 -11.82
CA HIS A 187 13.80 14.22 -10.44
C HIS A 187 12.51 14.03 -9.64
N ILE A 188 12.53 12.99 -8.83
CA ILE A 188 11.44 12.70 -7.90
C ILE A 188 11.57 13.60 -6.67
N SER A 189 10.61 14.49 -6.43
CA SER A 189 10.60 15.34 -5.23
C SER A 189 10.05 14.59 -4.02
N ALA A 190 9.01 13.78 -4.20
CA ALA A 190 8.42 12.95 -3.15
C ALA A 190 7.53 11.86 -3.74
N ILE A 191 7.38 10.76 -3.00
CA ILE A 191 6.37 9.73 -3.25
C ILE A 191 5.60 9.54 -1.95
N PHE A 192 4.27 9.62 -2.02
CA PHE A 192 3.43 9.45 -0.84
C PHE A 192 2.06 8.88 -1.22
N ALA A 193 1.40 8.27 -0.24
CA ALA A 193 0.01 7.88 -0.35
C ALA A 193 -0.87 8.85 0.42
N GLU A 194 -2.06 9.11 -0.10
CA GLU A 194 -3.09 9.89 0.57
C GLU A 194 -4.46 9.23 0.42
N GLU A 195 -5.36 9.49 1.36
CA GLU A 195 -6.73 9.01 1.28
C GLU A 195 -7.58 9.95 0.43
N VAL A 196 -8.21 9.41 -0.60
CA VAL A 196 -9.14 10.13 -1.45
C VAL A 196 -10.43 9.31 -1.56
N ALA A 197 -11.52 9.85 -1.02
CA ALA A 197 -12.85 9.21 -1.04
C ALA A 197 -12.86 7.75 -0.52
N GLY A 198 -12.12 7.48 0.55
CA GLY A 198 -12.07 6.16 1.18
C GLY A 198 -11.10 5.16 0.54
N ASN A 199 -10.35 5.57 -0.47
CA ASN A 199 -9.32 4.75 -1.12
C ASN A 199 -7.96 5.43 -1.05
N SER A 200 -6.88 4.65 -1.21
CA SER A 200 -5.55 5.23 -1.38
C SER A 200 -5.36 5.77 -2.79
N GLU A 201 -4.66 6.88 -2.87
CA GLU A 201 -4.03 7.39 -4.09
C GLU A 201 -2.53 7.49 -3.84
N ILE A 202 -1.70 6.95 -4.76
CA ILE A 202 -0.25 7.12 -4.71
C ILE A 202 0.14 8.26 -5.63
N THR A 203 0.75 9.29 -5.06
CA THR A 203 1.24 10.45 -5.80
C THR A 203 2.77 10.43 -5.90
N PHE A 204 3.27 10.53 -7.13
CA PHE A 204 4.67 10.80 -7.45
C PHE A 204 4.77 12.28 -7.81
N LEU A 205 5.33 13.05 -6.92
CA LEU A 205 5.61 14.46 -7.15
C LEU A 205 6.99 14.61 -7.79
N LEU A 206 7.04 15.18 -8.97
CA LEU A 206 8.28 15.49 -9.67
C LEU A 206 8.70 16.93 -9.43
N GLU A 207 9.95 17.24 -9.68
CA GLU A 207 10.41 18.64 -9.75
C GLU A 207 9.56 19.42 -10.76
N GLU A 208 9.45 20.73 -10.57
CA GLU A 208 8.58 21.62 -11.35
C GLU A 208 7.07 21.45 -11.08
N GLY A 209 6.70 20.61 -10.10
CA GLY A 209 5.32 20.44 -9.66
C GLY A 209 4.47 19.50 -10.52
N GLU A 210 5.08 18.79 -11.47
CA GLU A 210 4.39 17.70 -12.16
C GLU A 210 3.98 16.60 -11.19
N LYS A 211 2.81 16.01 -11.41
CA LYS A 211 2.27 14.91 -10.61
C LYS A 211 1.92 13.72 -11.49
N LEU A 212 2.36 12.54 -11.06
CA LEU A 212 1.84 11.27 -11.57
C LEU A 212 1.03 10.66 -10.43
N ARG A 213 -0.14 10.06 -10.75
CA ARG A 213 -1.04 9.52 -9.73
C ARG A 213 -1.55 8.16 -10.13
N LEU A 214 -1.41 7.20 -9.21
CA LEU A 214 -2.04 5.89 -9.26
C LEU A 214 -3.22 5.89 -8.30
N TYR A 215 -4.43 5.68 -8.80
CA TYR A 215 -5.66 5.71 -8.00
C TYR A 215 -6.63 4.62 -8.44
N TYR A 216 -7.44 4.15 -7.50
CA TYR A 216 -8.51 3.19 -7.79
C TYR A 216 -9.79 3.94 -8.20
N CYS A 217 -10.45 3.46 -9.25
CA CYS A 217 -11.72 3.97 -9.75
C CYS A 217 -12.85 2.98 -9.40
N PRO A 218 -13.66 3.21 -8.35
CA PRO A 218 -14.68 2.26 -7.92
C PRO A 218 -15.79 2.00 -8.96
N THR A 219 -16.05 2.97 -9.84
CA THR A 219 -17.09 2.83 -10.89
C THR A 219 -16.66 1.94 -12.05
N GLU A 220 -15.36 1.79 -12.26
CA GLU A 220 -14.76 0.98 -13.32
C GLU A 220 -14.11 -0.29 -12.76
N ASP A 221 -14.05 -0.42 -11.42
CA ASP A 221 -13.43 -1.52 -10.68
C ASP A 221 -11.97 -1.79 -11.11
N LYS A 222 -11.20 -0.71 -11.30
CA LYS A 222 -9.81 -0.81 -11.74
C LYS A 222 -8.98 0.36 -11.25
N SER A 223 -7.65 0.18 -11.22
CA SER A 223 -6.72 1.26 -10.98
C SER A 223 -6.33 1.98 -12.27
N ASN A 224 -6.14 3.27 -12.19
CA ASN A 224 -5.72 4.14 -13.29
C ASN A 224 -4.45 4.88 -12.91
N PHE A 225 -3.58 5.14 -13.92
CA PHE A 225 -2.39 5.94 -13.77
C PHE A 225 -2.44 7.16 -14.69
N ILE A 226 -2.24 8.34 -14.16
CA ILE A 226 -2.41 9.60 -14.89
C ILE A 226 -1.25 10.56 -14.64
N LYS A 227 -1.00 11.42 -15.62
CA LYS A 227 -0.06 12.55 -15.52
C LYS A 227 -0.84 13.86 -15.55
N ASN A 228 -0.67 14.72 -14.54
CA ASN A 228 -1.28 16.07 -14.50
C ASN A 228 -2.77 16.10 -14.85
N ASN A 229 -3.56 15.10 -14.41
CA ASN A 229 -4.97 14.90 -14.78
C ASN A 229 -5.23 14.40 -16.24
N GLU A 230 -4.21 14.03 -16.98
CA GLU A 230 -4.36 13.40 -18.30
C GLU A 230 -4.34 11.86 -18.15
N PRO A 231 -5.38 11.14 -18.58
CA PRO A 231 -5.43 9.69 -18.46
C PRO A 231 -4.42 9.02 -19.41
N MET A 232 -3.87 7.89 -18.97
CA MET A 232 -2.91 7.09 -19.73
C MET A 232 -3.46 6.63 -21.10
N SER A 233 -4.77 6.41 -21.21
CA SER A 233 -5.44 5.95 -22.43
C SER A 233 -5.22 6.86 -23.65
N GLN A 234 -4.87 8.13 -23.46
CA GLN A 234 -4.56 9.03 -24.57
C GLN A 234 -3.18 8.73 -25.20
N PHE A 235 -2.31 8.01 -24.51
CA PHE A 235 -0.95 7.69 -24.95
C PHE A 235 -0.80 6.27 -25.50
N ALA A 236 -1.70 5.34 -25.13
CA ALA A 236 -1.70 3.98 -25.66
C ALA A 236 -1.85 3.90 -27.19
N ASN A 237 -2.47 4.91 -27.81
CA ASN A 237 -2.60 4.99 -29.26
C ASN A 237 -1.32 5.47 -29.98
N LEU A 238 -0.34 6.06 -29.26
CA LEU A 238 0.91 6.52 -29.87
C LEU A 238 1.92 5.37 -30.07
N SER A 239 1.93 4.38 -29.21
CA SER A 239 2.81 3.21 -29.35
C SER A 239 2.37 2.28 -30.47
N MET A 240 1.07 2.18 -30.75
CA MET A 240 0.54 1.40 -31.90
C MET A 240 0.85 2.03 -33.27
N MET A 241 1.12 3.31 -33.34
CA MET A 241 1.42 3.98 -34.62
C MET A 241 2.89 3.82 -35.08
N GLN A 242 3.80 3.33 -34.24
CA GLN A 242 5.21 3.14 -34.60
C GLN A 242 5.56 1.73 -35.09
N PHE A 243 4.67 0.77 -35.03
CA PHE A 243 4.85 -0.57 -35.62
C PHE A 243 4.04 -0.77 -36.91
N GLY A 244 3.93 0.26 -37.71
CA GLY A 244 3.44 0.20 -39.06
C GLY A 244 4.56 -0.15 -40.03
N GLU A 245 4.56 -1.41 -40.49
CA GLU A 245 5.02 -1.88 -41.79
C GLU A 245 6.36 -1.32 -42.30
N ILE A 246 7.41 -2.13 -42.18
CA ILE A 246 8.52 -2.11 -43.12
C ILE A 246 8.27 -3.30 -44.10
N GLU A 247 7.84 -2.98 -45.34
CA GLU A 247 7.90 -3.85 -46.47
C GLU A 247 9.37 -4.21 -46.81
#